data_7893cd43983fbe9e23daf497fe7bd40a
#
_entry.id   7893cd43983fbe9e23daf497fe7bd40a
#
_cell.length_a   1.000
_cell.length_b   1.000
_cell.length_c   1.000
_cell.angle_alpha   90.00
_cell.angle_beta   90.00
_cell.angle_gamma   90.00
#
_symmetry.space_group_name_H-M   'P 1'
#
loop_
_entity.id
_entity.type
_entity.pdbx_description
1 polymer ?
#
loop_
_entity_poly.entity_id
_entity_poly.type
_entity_poly.pdbx_seq_one_letter_code
_entity_poly.pdbx_strand_id
1 'polypeptide(L)'
;MIETKTRTHTTRLFAEHTSFGDMFKIVAYFRYRGNLSEVPWWYCKRKAHSCVIDLTKSLDEILSGMKSNTRNEIRRAEREGCTFKVMDNYDEFIQMYNSFCRSKNLNDFTDESRMKKYDHLLITKAECNGKTLAMHSTILDVDGGRSMLQFSCSPRMEDGIDAKIIGWANRFLHFKDFEWLKENGFSSYDWSGICVDTENPAYSIGRFKLSFGGSGVYEDWILLSPLYVAAEKVRALLRRVMRIVKTIGQRK
;
A
#
# COMPACT_ATOMS: atom_id res chain seq x y z
N MET A 1 12.53 2.07 11.43
CA MET A 1 11.13 2.42 11.83
C MET A 1 10.75 3.79 11.28
N ILE A 2 9.57 3.93 10.72
CA ILE A 2 9.06 5.20 10.20
C ILE A 2 8.00 5.75 11.15
N GLU A 3 8.18 6.99 11.62
CA GLU A 3 7.17 7.70 12.41
C GLU A 3 6.58 8.85 11.60
N THR A 4 5.25 8.93 11.54
CA THR A 4 4.55 10.05 10.90
C THR A 4 3.56 10.66 11.88
N LYS A 5 3.51 11.99 11.92
CA LYS A 5 2.61 12.76 12.79
C LYS A 5 1.59 13.52 11.95
N THR A 6 0.34 13.42 12.36
CA THR A 6 -0.74 14.27 11.88
C THR A 6 -1.20 15.18 13.02
N ARG A 7 -2.11 16.10 12.75
CA ARG A 7 -2.70 16.93 13.81
C ARG A 7 -3.44 16.13 14.88
N THR A 8 -3.84 14.89 14.58
CA THR A 8 -4.73 14.10 15.45
C THR A 8 -4.11 12.83 15.99
N HIS A 9 -3.05 12.30 15.39
CA HIS A 9 -2.44 11.04 15.82
C HIS A 9 -1.04 10.85 15.25
N THR A 10 -0.28 9.96 15.88
CA THR A 10 0.99 9.44 15.39
C THR A 10 0.79 8.05 14.81
N THR A 11 1.42 7.78 13.67
CA THR A 11 1.51 6.44 13.08
C THR A 11 2.96 5.99 13.08
N ARG A 12 3.22 4.74 13.49
CA ARG A 12 4.53 4.09 13.41
C ARG A 12 4.45 2.85 12.52
N LEU A 13 5.33 2.77 11.54
CA LEU A 13 5.47 1.61 10.65
C LEU A 13 6.74 0.85 10.99
N PHE A 14 6.67 -0.47 10.97
CA PHE A 14 7.80 -1.39 11.20
C PHE A 14 8.48 -1.23 12.56
N ALA A 15 7.77 -0.75 13.58
CA ALA A 15 8.30 -0.65 14.91
C ALA A 15 8.52 -2.03 15.54
N GLU A 16 9.59 -2.18 16.30
CA GLU A 16 9.95 -3.40 17.02
C GLU A 16 9.65 -3.31 18.51
N HIS A 17 9.48 -2.09 19.03
CA HIS A 17 9.16 -1.83 20.43
C HIS A 17 8.00 -0.86 20.57
N THR A 18 7.25 -1.01 21.65
CA THR A 18 6.22 -0.04 22.07
C THR A 18 6.79 0.89 23.14
N SER A 19 6.15 2.06 23.31
CA SER A 19 6.54 3.03 24.35
C SER A 19 5.44 3.17 25.41
N PHE A 20 5.81 3.17 26.70
CA PHE A 20 4.86 3.40 27.79
C PHE A 20 4.17 4.77 27.65
N GLY A 21 4.88 5.80 27.23
CA GLY A 21 4.34 7.14 27.03
C GLY A 21 3.21 7.22 25.98
N ASP A 22 3.07 6.21 25.12
CA ASP A 22 2.00 6.17 24.11
C ASP A 22 0.63 5.81 24.70
N MET A 23 0.57 5.34 25.95
CA MET A 23 -0.69 5.18 26.68
C MET A 23 -1.49 6.50 26.73
N PHE A 24 -0.77 7.62 26.77
CA PHE A 24 -1.33 8.97 26.87
C PHE A 24 -1.38 9.73 25.54
N LYS A 25 -1.21 9.03 24.41
CA LYS A 25 -1.19 9.61 23.06
C LYS A 25 -2.10 8.84 22.13
N ILE A 26 -2.54 9.49 21.07
CA ILE A 26 -3.29 8.82 19.98
C ILE A 26 -2.25 8.25 19.02
N VAL A 27 -1.85 6.98 19.22
CA VAL A 27 -0.80 6.31 18.44
C VAL A 27 -1.31 4.99 17.87
N ALA A 28 -0.96 4.73 16.61
CA ALA A 28 -1.16 3.45 15.95
C ALA A 28 0.17 2.93 15.42
N TYR A 29 0.45 1.66 15.67
CA TYR A 29 1.53 0.91 15.09
C TYR A 29 0.99 0.03 13.98
N PHE A 30 1.52 0.16 12.80
CA PHE A 30 1.22 -0.73 11.68
C PHE A 30 2.46 -1.55 11.34
N ARG A 31 2.26 -2.79 10.94
CA ARG A 31 3.38 -3.68 10.63
C ARG A 31 4.33 -3.83 11.82
N TYR A 32 3.78 -4.05 13.01
CA TYR A 32 4.60 -4.25 14.21
C TYR A 32 5.47 -5.50 14.05
N ARG A 33 6.77 -5.36 14.32
CA ARG A 33 7.79 -6.39 14.09
C ARG A 33 8.40 -6.94 15.37
N GLY A 34 8.04 -6.38 16.51
CA GLY A 34 8.52 -6.82 17.82
C GLY A 34 7.76 -8.02 18.37
N ASN A 35 8.19 -8.48 19.54
CA ASN A 35 7.56 -9.59 20.24
C ASN A 35 6.21 -9.18 20.84
N LEU A 36 5.14 -9.85 20.44
CA LEU A 36 3.79 -9.56 20.93
C LEU A 36 3.58 -9.87 22.42
N SER A 37 4.39 -10.75 23.00
CA SER A 37 4.31 -11.05 24.44
C SER A 37 4.82 -9.89 25.30
N GLU A 38 5.66 -9.03 24.75
CA GLU A 38 6.21 -7.84 25.41
C GLU A 38 5.33 -6.60 25.24
N VAL A 39 4.30 -6.68 24.36
CA VAL A 39 3.38 -5.58 24.15
C VAL A 39 2.44 -5.45 25.36
N PRO A 40 2.44 -4.30 26.05
CA PRO A 40 1.59 -4.05 27.20
C PRO A 40 0.11 -4.38 26.96
N TRP A 41 -0.56 -4.89 27.98
CA TRP A 41 -1.94 -5.36 27.91
C TRP A 41 -2.95 -4.27 27.51
N TRP A 42 -2.65 -3.03 27.72
CA TRP A 42 -3.52 -1.89 27.39
C TRP A 42 -3.53 -1.52 25.89
N TYR A 43 -2.62 -2.05 25.07
CA TYR A 43 -2.74 -1.93 23.62
C TYR A 43 -3.86 -2.83 23.07
N CYS A 44 -4.70 -2.25 22.22
CA CYS A 44 -5.62 -3.05 21.42
C CYS A 44 -4.83 -3.68 20.26
N LYS A 45 -4.71 -5.01 20.27
CA LYS A 45 -4.02 -5.80 19.24
C LYS A 45 -5.03 -6.24 18.19
N ARG A 46 -4.82 -5.87 16.93
CA ARG A 46 -5.66 -6.29 15.79
C ARG A 46 -4.83 -7.09 14.81
N LYS A 47 -5.36 -8.24 14.40
CA LYS A 47 -4.76 -9.02 13.32
C LYS A 47 -4.99 -8.32 11.98
N ALA A 48 -3.96 -8.35 11.14
CA ALA A 48 -4.02 -8.01 9.73
C ALA A 48 -3.34 -9.14 8.94
N HIS A 49 -3.49 -9.12 7.64
CA HIS A 49 -2.80 -10.08 6.77
C HIS A 49 -2.00 -9.31 5.73
N SER A 50 -0.81 -9.79 5.43
CA SER A 50 0.06 -9.24 4.42
C SER A 50 0.79 -10.33 3.63
N CYS A 51 1.52 -9.93 2.62
CA CYS A 51 2.48 -10.75 1.88
C CYS A 51 3.73 -9.92 1.66
N VAL A 52 4.89 -10.54 1.76
CA VAL A 52 6.18 -9.88 1.56
C VAL A 52 6.97 -10.62 0.51
N ILE A 53 7.59 -9.87 -0.39
CA ILE A 53 8.61 -10.36 -1.30
C ILE A 53 9.97 -10.21 -0.59
N ASP A 54 10.69 -11.30 -0.50
CA ASP A 54 12.06 -11.36 0.01
C ASP A 54 13.02 -10.91 -1.10
N LEU A 55 13.50 -9.68 -0.99
CA LEU A 55 14.43 -9.09 -1.96
C LEU A 55 15.91 -9.49 -1.72
N THR A 56 16.21 -10.27 -0.67
CA THR A 56 17.56 -10.86 -0.50
C THR A 56 17.83 -11.96 -1.52
N LYS A 57 16.79 -12.61 -2.04
CA LYS A 57 16.85 -13.61 -3.12
C LYS A 57 17.29 -12.97 -4.43
N SER A 58 17.85 -13.77 -5.33
CA SER A 58 18.12 -13.33 -6.70
C SER A 58 16.84 -12.99 -7.45
N LEU A 59 16.93 -12.13 -8.47
CA LEU A 59 15.75 -11.78 -9.29
C LEU A 59 15.16 -13.00 -10.01
N ASP A 60 16.02 -13.96 -10.39
CA ASP A 60 15.59 -15.23 -11.02
C ASP A 60 14.78 -16.09 -10.03
N GLU A 61 15.20 -16.16 -8.75
CA GLU A 61 14.45 -16.86 -7.72
C GLU A 61 13.10 -16.18 -7.44
N ILE A 62 13.07 -14.83 -7.36
CA ILE A 62 11.84 -14.07 -7.20
C ILE A 62 10.92 -14.32 -8.39
N LEU A 63 11.43 -14.22 -9.60
CA LEU A 63 10.66 -14.46 -10.83
C LEU A 63 10.14 -15.90 -10.90
N SER A 64 10.97 -16.89 -10.57
CA SER A 64 10.58 -18.31 -10.59
C SER A 64 9.46 -18.62 -9.58
N GLY A 65 9.44 -17.93 -8.43
CA GLY A 65 8.41 -18.03 -7.41
C GLY A 65 7.06 -17.44 -7.81
N MET A 66 6.99 -16.65 -8.88
CA MET A 66 5.73 -16.09 -9.39
C MET A 66 4.89 -17.13 -10.13
N LYS A 67 3.57 -16.95 -10.20
CA LYS A 67 2.69 -17.74 -11.06
C LYS A 67 3.11 -17.59 -12.53
N SER A 68 2.98 -18.66 -13.31
CA SER A 68 3.38 -18.67 -14.73
C SER A 68 2.72 -17.55 -15.54
N ASN A 69 1.43 -17.29 -15.31
CA ASN A 69 0.72 -16.19 -15.96
C ASN A 69 1.34 -14.82 -15.65
N THR A 70 1.71 -14.57 -14.38
CA THR A 70 2.36 -13.31 -13.96
C THR A 70 3.68 -13.12 -14.70
N ARG A 71 4.54 -14.16 -14.76
CA ARG A 71 5.80 -14.11 -15.52
C ARG A 71 5.58 -13.82 -17.01
N ASN A 72 4.58 -14.49 -17.59
CA ASN A 72 4.28 -14.31 -19.01
C ASN A 72 3.80 -12.89 -19.32
N GLU A 73 2.99 -12.30 -18.44
CA GLU A 73 2.50 -10.94 -18.60
C GLU A 73 3.60 -9.90 -18.41
N ILE A 74 4.55 -10.11 -17.48
CA ILE A 74 5.75 -9.26 -17.34
C ILE A 74 6.55 -9.27 -18.64
N ARG A 75 6.90 -10.45 -19.16
CA ARG A 75 7.63 -10.60 -20.43
C ARG A 75 6.85 -10.03 -21.63
N ARG A 76 5.54 -10.06 -21.56
CA ARG A 76 4.69 -9.46 -22.60
C ARG A 76 4.80 -7.95 -22.58
N ALA A 77 4.74 -7.31 -21.42
CA ALA A 77 4.93 -5.87 -21.29
C ALA A 77 6.31 -5.43 -21.85
N GLU A 78 7.36 -6.18 -21.57
CA GLU A 78 8.71 -5.92 -22.12
C GLU A 78 8.72 -5.96 -23.65
N ARG A 79 8.11 -6.98 -24.25
CA ARG A 79 8.00 -7.10 -25.72
C ARG A 79 7.13 -6.01 -26.36
N GLU A 80 6.12 -5.53 -25.65
CA GLU A 80 5.29 -4.40 -26.10
C GLU A 80 5.98 -3.04 -25.88
N GLY A 81 7.27 -3.02 -25.45
CA GLY A 81 8.08 -1.83 -25.30
C GLY A 81 7.72 -1.00 -24.05
N CYS A 82 7.18 -1.63 -23.01
CA CYS A 82 6.98 -0.93 -21.75
C CYS A 82 8.33 -0.57 -21.10
N THR A 83 8.46 0.65 -20.60
CA THR A 83 9.63 1.20 -19.93
C THR A 83 9.32 1.55 -18.49
N PHE A 84 10.32 1.47 -17.63
CA PHE A 84 10.28 1.83 -16.22
C PHE A 84 10.92 3.20 -16.00
N LYS A 85 10.32 4.03 -15.17
CA LYS A 85 10.89 5.32 -14.75
C LYS A 85 10.64 5.57 -13.27
N VAL A 86 11.67 6.10 -12.61
CA VAL A 86 11.55 6.73 -11.29
C VAL A 86 11.20 8.20 -11.48
N MET A 87 10.30 8.71 -10.66
CA MET A 87 9.81 10.09 -10.75
C MET A 87 10.36 10.93 -9.60
N ASP A 88 10.78 12.15 -9.92
CA ASP A 88 11.34 13.11 -8.96
C ASP A 88 10.26 13.98 -8.28
N ASN A 89 9.03 13.98 -8.80
CA ASN A 89 7.93 14.76 -8.25
C ASN A 89 6.63 13.93 -8.14
N TYR A 90 5.66 14.47 -7.43
CA TYR A 90 4.39 13.80 -7.13
C TYR A 90 3.23 14.19 -8.06
N ASP A 91 3.36 15.21 -8.89
CA ASP A 91 2.23 15.83 -9.57
C ASP A 91 1.50 14.89 -10.51
N GLU A 92 2.26 14.20 -11.39
CA GLU A 92 1.69 13.23 -12.33
C GLU A 92 1.03 12.07 -11.55
N PHE A 93 1.68 11.59 -10.48
CA PHE A 93 1.12 10.56 -9.63
C PHE A 93 -0.19 10.99 -8.97
N ILE A 94 -0.23 12.19 -8.35
CA ILE A 94 -1.42 12.71 -7.67
C ILE A 94 -2.59 12.85 -8.66
N GLN A 95 -2.34 13.36 -9.86
CA GLN A 95 -3.35 13.49 -10.90
C GLN A 95 -3.92 12.13 -11.31
N MET A 96 -3.05 11.17 -11.64
CA MET A 96 -3.46 9.83 -12.06
C MET A 96 -4.18 9.09 -10.93
N TYR A 97 -3.64 9.11 -9.70
CA TYR A 97 -4.25 8.42 -8.57
C TYR A 97 -5.64 8.98 -8.23
N ASN A 98 -5.80 10.31 -8.26
CA ASN A 98 -7.09 10.93 -8.00
C ASN A 98 -8.10 10.66 -9.12
N SER A 99 -7.67 10.60 -10.38
CA SER A 99 -8.51 10.17 -11.51
C SER A 99 -8.95 8.71 -11.33
N PHE A 100 -8.01 7.82 -10.98
CA PHE A 100 -8.31 6.43 -10.66
C PHE A 100 -9.31 6.31 -9.50
N CYS A 101 -9.15 7.08 -8.42
CA CYS A 101 -10.10 7.08 -7.29
C CYS A 101 -11.50 7.50 -7.74
N ARG A 102 -11.64 8.54 -8.57
CA ARG A 102 -12.94 8.97 -9.12
C ARG A 102 -13.58 7.84 -9.95
N SER A 103 -12.82 7.22 -10.86
CA SER A 103 -13.32 6.16 -11.73
C SER A 103 -13.78 4.91 -10.97
N LYS A 104 -13.27 4.70 -9.76
CA LYS A 104 -13.61 3.57 -8.88
C LYS A 104 -14.56 3.94 -7.74
N ASN A 105 -15.04 5.17 -7.69
CA ASN A 105 -15.85 5.69 -6.58
C ASN A 105 -15.17 5.51 -5.20
N LEU A 106 -13.85 5.67 -5.15
CA LEU A 106 -13.09 5.61 -3.92
C LEU A 106 -12.99 7.01 -3.30
N ASN A 107 -13.11 7.10 -1.98
CA ASN A 107 -12.94 8.33 -1.22
C ASN A 107 -11.53 8.40 -0.58
N ASP A 108 -10.51 7.98 -1.31
CA ASP A 108 -9.12 7.91 -0.84
C ASP A 108 -8.19 8.82 -1.66
N PHE A 109 -8.62 10.05 -1.92
CA PHE A 109 -7.84 11.04 -2.66
C PHE A 109 -6.54 11.40 -1.95
N THR A 110 -5.51 11.72 -2.73
CA THR A 110 -4.21 12.15 -2.22
C THR A 110 -3.87 13.57 -2.70
N ASP A 111 -2.96 14.20 -1.98
CA ASP A 111 -2.37 15.50 -2.27
C ASP A 111 -0.88 15.52 -1.91
N GLU A 112 -0.21 16.59 -2.21
CA GLU A 112 1.21 16.76 -1.91
C GLU A 112 1.54 16.63 -0.42
N SER A 113 0.66 17.13 0.46
CA SER A 113 0.82 17.04 1.92
C SER A 113 0.79 15.57 2.39
N ARG A 114 -0.07 14.76 1.77
CA ARG A 114 -0.15 13.32 2.06
C ARG A 114 1.06 12.55 1.53
N MET A 115 1.62 12.96 0.40
CA MET A 115 2.85 12.38 -0.16
C MET A 115 4.06 12.75 0.70
N LYS A 116 4.23 14.02 1.05
CA LYS A 116 5.30 14.54 1.92
C LYS A 116 5.23 14.08 3.38
N LYS A 117 4.20 13.33 3.75
CA LYS A 117 4.09 12.73 5.09
C LYS A 117 5.22 11.74 5.40
N TYR A 118 5.82 11.16 4.38
CA TYR A 118 6.92 10.22 4.49
C TYR A 118 8.19 10.86 3.98
N ASP A 119 9.28 10.80 4.76
CA ASP A 119 10.57 11.39 4.40
C ASP A 119 11.17 10.73 3.15
N HIS A 120 10.90 9.44 2.96
CA HIS A 120 11.38 8.67 1.82
C HIS A 120 10.22 7.94 1.14
N LEU A 121 9.90 8.40 -0.07
CA LEU A 121 8.84 7.85 -0.91
C LEU A 121 9.36 7.66 -2.33
N LEU A 122 9.29 6.45 -2.83
CA LEU A 122 9.60 6.12 -4.21
C LEU A 122 8.34 6.23 -5.05
N ILE A 123 8.38 7.02 -6.11
CA ILE A 123 7.35 7.07 -7.14
C ILE A 123 7.89 6.45 -8.42
N THR A 124 7.17 5.50 -8.97
CA THR A 124 7.55 4.82 -10.20
C THR A 124 6.41 4.79 -11.21
N LYS A 125 6.74 4.70 -12.50
CA LYS A 125 5.76 4.52 -13.56
C LYS A 125 6.22 3.55 -14.65
N ALA A 126 5.23 2.90 -15.24
CA ALA A 126 5.38 2.14 -16.47
C ALA A 126 4.75 2.92 -17.63
N GLU A 127 5.55 3.16 -18.67
CA GLU A 127 5.10 3.78 -19.93
C GLU A 127 5.17 2.75 -21.05
N CYS A 128 4.14 2.73 -21.91
CA CYS A 128 4.10 1.90 -23.12
C CYS A 128 3.61 2.80 -24.28
N ASN A 129 4.37 2.86 -25.37
CA ASN A 129 4.02 3.69 -26.54
C ASN A 129 3.73 5.15 -26.16
N GLY A 130 4.54 5.73 -25.28
CA GLY A 130 4.42 7.12 -24.83
C GLY A 130 3.26 7.42 -23.89
N LYS A 131 2.52 6.39 -23.43
CA LYS A 131 1.42 6.53 -22.46
C LYS A 131 1.79 5.91 -21.12
N THR A 132 1.56 6.63 -20.03
CA THR A 132 1.69 6.09 -18.66
C THR A 132 0.53 5.12 -18.39
N LEU A 133 0.84 3.85 -18.12
CA LEU A 133 -0.15 2.77 -17.95
C LEU A 133 -0.27 2.27 -16.50
N ALA A 134 0.72 2.52 -15.66
CA ALA A 134 0.67 2.23 -14.23
C ALA A 134 1.61 3.17 -13.47
N MET A 135 1.23 3.52 -12.25
CA MET A 135 2.10 4.24 -11.32
C MET A 135 1.97 3.66 -9.93
N HIS A 136 3.10 3.64 -9.21
CA HIS A 136 3.15 3.21 -7.82
C HIS A 136 3.77 4.27 -6.93
N SER A 137 3.33 4.30 -5.67
CA SER A 137 4.07 4.96 -4.60
C SER A 137 4.42 3.93 -3.52
N THR A 138 5.69 3.90 -3.12
CA THR A 138 6.25 2.93 -2.18
C THR A 138 6.95 3.67 -1.06
N ILE A 139 6.55 3.39 0.18
CA ILE A 139 7.17 3.95 1.39
C ILE A 139 8.48 3.21 1.64
N LEU A 140 9.56 3.94 1.92
CA LEU A 140 10.90 3.40 2.13
C LEU A 140 11.33 3.58 3.60
N ASP A 141 11.59 2.48 4.30
CA ASP A 141 12.28 2.44 5.59
C ASP A 141 13.77 2.21 5.33
N VAL A 142 14.48 3.29 5.02
CA VAL A 142 15.89 3.25 4.59
C VAL A 142 16.77 2.58 5.65
N ASP A 143 16.64 2.97 6.91
CA ASP A 143 17.43 2.40 8.00
C ASP A 143 17.15 0.92 8.25
N GLY A 144 15.89 0.50 8.03
CA GLY A 144 15.46 -0.89 8.21
C GLY A 144 15.58 -1.76 6.97
N GLY A 145 15.98 -1.20 5.82
CA GLY A 145 16.05 -1.91 4.54
C GLY A 145 14.69 -2.49 4.09
N ARG A 146 13.58 -1.85 4.44
CA ARG A 146 12.21 -2.34 4.20
C ARG A 146 11.44 -1.37 3.31
N SER A 147 10.58 -1.91 2.47
CA SER A 147 9.67 -1.08 1.68
C SER A 147 8.23 -1.57 1.75
N MET A 148 7.27 -0.67 1.53
CA MET A 148 5.84 -1.01 1.55
C MET A 148 5.09 -0.25 0.47
N LEU A 149 4.33 -0.98 -0.35
CA LEU A 149 3.43 -0.37 -1.33
C LEU A 149 2.40 0.49 -0.60
N GLN A 150 2.36 1.78 -0.93
CA GLN A 150 1.36 2.70 -0.42
C GLN A 150 0.14 2.74 -1.34
N PHE A 151 0.37 3.06 -2.62
CA PHE A 151 -0.66 3.19 -3.63
C PHE A 151 -0.22 2.59 -4.96
N SER A 152 -1.19 2.08 -5.71
CA SER A 152 -1.04 1.65 -7.10
C SER A 152 -2.24 2.16 -7.90
N CYS A 153 -2.00 2.77 -9.05
CA CYS A 153 -3.05 3.29 -9.93
C CYS A 153 -2.76 3.01 -11.40
N SER A 154 -3.81 3.08 -12.22
CA SER A 154 -3.73 2.87 -13.66
C SER A 154 -4.93 3.50 -14.38
N PRO A 155 -4.83 3.89 -15.66
CA PRO A 155 -5.87 4.56 -16.44
C PRO A 155 -6.92 3.58 -17.01
N ARG A 156 -7.38 2.59 -16.22
CA ARG A 156 -8.24 1.48 -16.69
C ARG A 156 -9.60 1.87 -17.26
N MET A 157 -10.00 3.11 -17.09
CA MET A 157 -11.30 3.61 -17.52
C MET A 157 -11.18 4.66 -18.65
N GLU A 158 -9.98 4.87 -19.18
CA GLU A 158 -9.79 5.78 -20.30
C GLU A 158 -10.09 5.06 -21.63
N ASP A 159 -10.86 5.73 -22.49
CA ASP A 159 -11.21 5.22 -23.80
C ASP A 159 -9.96 5.01 -24.68
N GLY A 160 -9.96 3.92 -25.43
CA GLY A 160 -8.91 3.61 -26.39
C GLY A 160 -7.64 2.98 -25.82
N ILE A 161 -7.62 2.56 -24.55
CA ILE A 161 -6.53 1.77 -23.97
C ILE A 161 -6.97 0.35 -23.70
N ASP A 162 -6.26 -0.63 -24.26
CA ASP A 162 -6.53 -2.04 -23.99
C ASP A 162 -6.23 -2.39 -22.52
N ALA A 163 -7.26 -2.83 -21.80
CA ALA A 163 -7.18 -3.24 -20.42
C ALA A 163 -6.14 -4.36 -20.17
N LYS A 164 -5.82 -5.17 -21.18
CA LYS A 164 -4.79 -6.21 -21.09
C LYS A 164 -3.40 -5.59 -20.98
N ILE A 165 -3.09 -4.59 -21.83
CA ILE A 165 -1.79 -3.90 -21.82
C ILE A 165 -1.58 -3.21 -20.46
N ILE A 166 -2.63 -2.57 -19.92
CA ILE A 166 -2.57 -1.98 -18.58
C ILE A 166 -2.25 -3.04 -17.52
N GLY A 167 -2.89 -4.22 -17.61
CA GLY A 167 -2.63 -5.33 -16.70
C GLY A 167 -1.18 -5.83 -16.78
N TRP A 168 -0.60 -5.93 -17.98
CA TRP A 168 0.78 -6.33 -18.21
C TRP A 168 1.75 -5.25 -17.69
N ALA A 169 1.51 -3.98 -18.02
CA ALA A 169 2.32 -2.84 -17.56
C ALA A 169 2.34 -2.75 -16.03
N ASN A 170 1.22 -2.97 -15.35
CA ASN A 170 1.17 -2.94 -13.89
C ASN A 170 2.00 -4.10 -13.27
N ARG A 171 1.97 -5.31 -13.85
CA ARG A 171 2.82 -6.42 -13.37
C ARG A 171 4.31 -6.18 -13.65
N PHE A 172 4.62 -5.66 -14.82
CA PHE A 172 5.96 -5.25 -15.17
C PHE A 172 6.49 -4.19 -14.19
N LEU A 173 5.67 -3.18 -13.87
CA LEU A 173 6.06 -2.12 -12.94
C LEU A 173 6.39 -2.68 -11.54
N HIS A 174 5.55 -3.59 -11.01
CA HIS A 174 5.87 -4.24 -9.73
C HIS A 174 7.19 -5.01 -9.77
N PHE A 175 7.46 -5.73 -10.87
CA PHE A 175 8.72 -6.45 -10.99
C PHE A 175 9.92 -5.49 -11.07
N LYS A 176 9.79 -4.39 -11.80
CA LYS A 176 10.83 -3.34 -11.87
C LYS A 176 11.00 -2.59 -10.55
N ASP A 177 9.94 -2.45 -9.75
CA ASP A 177 10.06 -1.95 -8.38
C ASP A 177 10.92 -2.89 -7.53
N PHE A 178 10.76 -4.23 -7.66
CA PHE A 178 11.60 -5.18 -6.93
C PHE A 178 13.07 -5.10 -7.36
N GLU A 179 13.36 -4.98 -8.66
CA GLU A 179 14.70 -4.79 -9.18
C GLU A 179 15.33 -3.53 -8.58
N TRP A 180 14.65 -2.39 -8.71
CA TRP A 180 15.14 -1.11 -8.20
C TRP A 180 15.38 -1.14 -6.69
N LEU A 181 14.42 -1.64 -5.93
CA LEU A 181 14.53 -1.73 -4.47
C LEU A 181 15.72 -2.59 -4.05
N LYS A 182 15.90 -3.75 -4.68
CA LYS A 182 17.02 -4.64 -4.42
C LYS A 182 18.37 -3.96 -4.74
N GLU A 183 18.50 -3.29 -5.89
CA GLU A 183 19.69 -2.56 -6.30
C GLU A 183 20.01 -1.40 -5.34
N ASN A 184 19.00 -0.83 -4.69
CA ASN A 184 19.15 0.23 -3.69
C ASN A 184 19.22 -0.27 -2.23
N GLY A 185 19.48 -1.58 -2.03
CA GLY A 185 19.80 -2.16 -0.73
C GLY A 185 18.60 -2.53 0.15
N PHE A 186 17.38 -2.51 -0.38
CA PHE A 186 16.21 -2.98 0.35
C PHE A 186 16.13 -4.51 0.35
N SER A 187 15.82 -5.07 1.51
CA SER A 187 15.73 -6.52 1.72
C SER A 187 14.30 -7.07 1.59
N SER A 188 13.30 -6.22 1.60
CA SER A 188 11.90 -6.66 1.56
C SER A 188 10.96 -5.65 0.94
N TYR A 189 9.93 -6.17 0.22
CA TYR A 189 8.81 -5.40 -0.28
C TYR A 189 7.50 -5.94 0.30
N ASP A 190 6.83 -5.14 1.12
CA ASP A 190 5.52 -5.46 1.70
C ASP A 190 4.40 -4.96 0.77
N TRP A 191 3.54 -5.87 0.36
CA TRP A 191 2.38 -5.57 -0.48
C TRP A 191 1.28 -4.77 0.22
N SER A 192 1.48 -4.40 1.50
CA SER A 192 0.43 -3.85 2.34
C SER A 192 -0.68 -4.89 2.62
N GLY A 193 -1.89 -4.46 3.00
CA GLY A 193 -2.95 -5.38 3.39
C GLY A 193 -3.37 -6.38 2.32
N ILE A 194 -3.69 -7.61 2.76
CA ILE A 194 -4.32 -8.66 1.96
C ILE A 194 -5.66 -9.01 2.59
N CYS A 195 -6.71 -9.06 1.77
CA CYS A 195 -8.00 -9.58 2.16
C CYS A 195 -8.01 -11.10 1.96
N VAL A 196 -8.33 -11.83 3.02
CA VAL A 196 -8.42 -13.31 3.02
C VAL A 196 -9.87 -13.81 2.95
N ASP A 197 -10.84 -12.92 3.13
CA ASP A 197 -12.26 -13.23 3.03
C ASP A 197 -12.67 -13.34 1.55
N THR A 198 -13.06 -14.54 1.15
CA THR A 198 -13.43 -14.89 -0.24
C THR A 198 -14.68 -14.15 -0.74
N GLU A 199 -15.58 -13.78 0.16
CA GLU A 199 -16.82 -13.07 -0.16
C GLU A 199 -16.58 -11.55 -0.33
N ASN A 200 -15.43 -11.06 0.10
CA ASN A 200 -15.09 -9.64 -0.01
C ASN A 200 -14.56 -9.31 -1.41
N PRO A 201 -15.06 -8.26 -2.10
CA PRO A 201 -14.56 -7.83 -3.40
C PRO A 201 -13.04 -7.58 -3.44
N ALA A 202 -12.43 -7.18 -2.31
CA ALA A 202 -10.99 -6.99 -2.19
C ALA A 202 -10.16 -8.29 -2.24
N TYR A 203 -10.79 -9.46 -2.16
CA TYR A 203 -10.11 -10.75 -2.28
C TYR A 203 -9.36 -10.91 -3.60
N SER A 204 -9.93 -10.40 -4.70
CA SER A 204 -9.30 -10.41 -6.02
C SER A 204 -7.96 -9.67 -6.04
N ILE A 205 -7.86 -8.57 -5.27
CA ILE A 205 -6.62 -7.80 -5.08
C ILE A 205 -5.59 -8.63 -4.31
N GLY A 206 -6.01 -9.34 -3.28
CA GLY A 206 -5.15 -10.27 -2.54
C GLY A 206 -4.58 -11.37 -3.45
N ARG A 207 -5.42 -11.98 -4.27
CA ARG A 207 -4.98 -12.99 -5.26
C ARG A 207 -3.99 -12.44 -6.29
N PHE A 208 -4.17 -11.20 -6.73
CA PHE A 208 -3.23 -10.51 -7.59
C PHE A 208 -1.86 -10.39 -6.91
N LYS A 209 -1.80 -9.86 -5.69
CA LYS A 209 -0.57 -9.73 -4.90
C LYS A 209 0.15 -11.07 -4.71
N LEU A 210 -0.59 -12.10 -4.31
CA LEU A 210 -0.06 -13.47 -4.13
C LEU A 210 0.40 -14.13 -5.44
N SER A 211 0.02 -13.61 -6.59
CA SER A 211 0.49 -14.14 -7.88
C SER A 211 1.97 -13.85 -8.17
N PHE A 212 2.56 -12.92 -7.43
CA PHE A 212 4.00 -12.60 -7.48
C PHE A 212 4.84 -13.50 -6.57
N GLY A 213 4.25 -14.49 -5.90
CA GLY A 213 4.95 -15.35 -4.94
C GLY A 213 5.13 -14.64 -3.60
N GLY A 214 6.32 -14.77 -2.99
CA GLY A 214 6.63 -14.21 -1.69
C GLY A 214 6.32 -15.16 -0.54
N SER A 215 6.14 -14.63 0.67
CA SER A 215 5.92 -15.38 1.90
C SER A 215 4.55 -16.08 2.00
N GLY A 216 3.69 -15.94 0.97
CA GLY A 216 2.28 -16.27 1.11
C GLY A 216 1.55 -15.28 2.03
N VAL A 217 0.37 -15.65 2.50
CA VAL A 217 -0.37 -14.84 3.49
C VAL A 217 0.22 -15.11 4.87
N TYR A 218 0.68 -14.08 5.54
CA TYR A 218 1.11 -14.18 6.94
C TYR A 218 0.33 -13.22 7.83
N GLU A 219 0.24 -13.57 9.12
CA GLU A 219 -0.35 -12.71 10.13
C GLU A 219 0.55 -11.51 10.40
N ASP A 220 -0.06 -10.34 10.41
CA ASP A 220 0.55 -9.08 10.73
C ASP A 220 -0.25 -8.38 11.84
N TRP A 221 0.35 -7.41 12.51
CA TRP A 221 -0.24 -6.83 13.71
C TRP A 221 -0.31 -5.32 13.64
N ILE A 222 -1.49 -4.84 14.05
CA ILE A 222 -1.76 -3.43 14.29
C ILE A 222 -1.95 -3.28 15.80
N LEU A 223 -1.18 -2.36 16.41
CA LEU A 223 -1.33 -2.04 17.83
C LEU A 223 -1.89 -0.62 17.94
N LEU A 224 -2.94 -0.47 18.71
CA LEU A 224 -3.61 0.82 18.91
C LEU A 224 -3.54 1.22 20.38
N SER A 225 -3.12 2.44 20.67
CA SER A 225 -3.15 2.99 22.01
C SER A 225 -4.60 3.16 22.49
N PRO A 226 -4.86 3.23 23.83
CA PRO A 226 -6.20 3.42 24.37
C PRO A 226 -6.88 4.65 23.83
N LEU A 227 -6.16 5.77 23.73
CA LEU A 227 -6.70 7.03 23.21
C LEU A 227 -7.00 6.94 21.71
N TYR A 228 -6.24 6.13 20.94
CA TYR A 228 -6.55 5.89 19.53
C TYR A 228 -7.88 5.15 19.38
N VAL A 229 -8.10 4.10 20.18
CA VAL A 229 -9.36 3.33 20.18
C VAL A 229 -10.54 4.22 20.59
N ALA A 230 -10.36 5.07 21.62
CA ALA A 230 -11.38 6.02 22.02
C ALA A 230 -11.70 7.02 20.90
N ALA A 231 -10.69 7.58 20.25
CA ALA A 231 -10.85 8.50 19.12
C ALA A 231 -11.56 7.84 17.91
N GLU A 232 -11.28 6.56 17.61
CA GLU A 232 -12.02 5.82 16.58
C GLU A 232 -13.52 5.72 16.90
N LYS A 233 -13.87 5.38 18.14
CA LYS A 233 -15.27 5.27 18.58
C LYS A 233 -16.01 6.61 18.47
N VAL A 234 -15.38 7.71 18.88
CA VAL A 234 -15.94 9.07 18.76
C VAL A 234 -16.16 9.42 17.28
N ARG A 235 -15.18 9.19 16.41
CA ARG A 235 -15.31 9.44 14.97
C ARG A 235 -16.42 8.60 14.33
N ALA A 236 -16.58 7.35 14.76
CA ALA A 236 -17.64 6.48 14.27
C ALA A 236 -19.03 7.00 14.68
N LEU A 237 -19.18 7.45 15.94
CA LEU A 237 -20.40 8.05 16.44
C LEU A 237 -20.76 9.34 15.67
N LEU A 238 -19.81 10.25 15.50
CA LEU A 238 -20.00 11.49 14.75
C LEU A 238 -20.43 11.22 13.30
N ARG A 239 -19.81 10.24 12.62
CA ARG A 239 -20.25 9.83 11.27
C ARG A 239 -21.66 9.29 11.24
N ARG A 240 -22.10 8.55 12.26
CA ARG A 240 -23.46 8.05 12.37
C ARG A 240 -24.46 9.19 12.55
N VAL A 241 -24.17 10.14 13.45
CA VAL A 241 -25.01 11.33 13.69
C VAL A 241 -25.12 12.16 12.42
N MET A 242 -24.01 12.46 11.73
CA MET A 242 -24.02 13.22 10.47
C MET A 242 -24.86 12.55 9.38
N ARG A 243 -24.84 11.21 9.27
CA ARG A 243 -25.72 10.51 8.32
C ARG A 243 -27.20 10.72 8.67
N ILE A 244 -27.57 10.59 9.94
CA ILE A 244 -28.96 10.78 10.39
C ILE A 244 -29.42 12.21 10.06
N VAL A 245 -28.62 13.22 10.41
CA VAL A 245 -28.93 14.64 10.13
C VAL A 245 -29.10 14.87 8.62
N LYS A 246 -28.23 14.31 7.79
CA LYS A 246 -28.32 14.42 6.33
C LYS A 246 -29.62 13.78 5.78
N THR A 247 -30.01 12.61 6.32
CA THR A 247 -31.24 11.92 5.90
C THR A 247 -32.49 12.70 6.30
N ILE A 248 -32.50 13.36 7.49
CA ILE A 248 -33.62 14.21 7.94
C ILE A 248 -33.70 15.49 7.08
N GLY A 249 -32.55 16.10 6.74
CA GLY A 249 -32.51 17.32 5.92
C GLY A 249 -32.95 17.10 4.46
N GLN A 250 -32.88 15.87 3.94
CA GLN A 250 -33.34 15.52 2.59
C GLN A 250 -34.84 15.15 2.51
N ARG A 251 -35.53 15.04 3.64
CA ARG A 251 -36.96 14.74 3.73
C ARG A 251 -37.83 16.00 3.91
N LYS A 252 -37.22 17.16 3.95
CA LYS A 252 -37.87 18.48 3.89
C LYS A 252 -37.67 19.08 2.49
#